data_2ce789ef087b4b156c54d17bbee48018
#
_entry.id   2ce789ef087b4b156c54d17bbee48018
#
_cell.length_a   1.000
_cell.length_b   1.000
_cell.length_c   1.000
_cell.angle_alpha   90.00
_cell.angle_beta   90.00
_cell.angle_gamma   90.00
#
_symmetry.space_group_name_H-M   'P 1'
#
loop_
_entity.id
_entity.type
_entity.pdbx_description
1 polymer ?
#
loop_
_entity_poly.entity_id
_entity_poly.type
_entity_poly.pdbx_seq_one_letter_code
_entity_poly.pdbx_strand_id
1 'polypeptide(L)'
;MELNQSEKMLFALLRSALNTIPVNSALFADVSLLSWQNCYKLAVEQGVMALAWDGIQTLPTCLQPPKALKLNWAMAVENYEKRYRRYCHTIAELSAFYKTHGITTVQLKGVGLSTYYPIPSHREGGDIDIFTYSADHSRKSDAEANRLADQIGRASCRERV
;
A
#
# COMPACT_ATOMS: atom_id res chain seq x y z
N MET A 1 23.92 -14.17 8.58
CA MET A 1 23.71 -12.79 9.10
C MET A 1 22.60 -12.87 10.13
N GLU A 2 22.89 -12.52 11.38
CA GLU A 2 21.85 -12.52 12.42
C GLU A 2 21.02 -11.25 12.32
N LEU A 3 19.68 -11.40 12.42
CA LEU A 3 18.77 -10.27 12.44
C LEU A 3 18.93 -9.49 13.77
N ASN A 4 18.93 -8.16 13.68
CA ASN A 4 18.89 -7.31 14.86
C ASN A 4 17.49 -7.28 15.50
N GLN A 5 17.35 -6.68 16.68
CA GLN A 5 16.08 -6.63 17.43
C GLN A 5 14.95 -6.02 16.63
N SER A 6 15.18 -4.89 15.95
CA SER A 6 14.15 -4.18 15.19
C SER A 6 13.66 -4.96 13.97
N GLU A 7 14.57 -5.69 13.30
CA GLU A 7 14.23 -6.60 12.20
C GLU A 7 13.39 -7.78 12.69
N LYS A 8 13.79 -8.42 13.80
CA LYS A 8 13.00 -9.50 14.42
C LYS A 8 11.59 -9.04 14.78
N MET A 9 11.48 -7.84 15.36
CA MET A 9 10.19 -7.23 15.68
C MET A 9 9.35 -7.02 14.42
N LEU A 10 9.92 -6.40 13.39
CA LEU A 10 9.20 -6.13 12.14
C LEU A 10 8.66 -7.42 11.51
N PHE A 11 9.51 -8.45 11.38
CA PHE A 11 9.07 -9.74 10.84
C PHE A 11 7.97 -10.40 11.66
N ALA A 12 8.02 -10.30 13.00
CA ALA A 12 6.98 -10.84 13.86
C ALA A 12 5.64 -10.12 13.66
N LEU A 13 5.66 -8.79 13.55
CA LEU A 13 4.48 -7.97 13.27
C LEU A 13 3.87 -8.29 11.90
N LEU A 14 4.70 -8.37 10.86
CA LEU A 14 4.24 -8.70 9.50
C LEU A 14 3.64 -10.10 9.41
N ARG A 15 4.25 -11.10 10.06
CA ARG A 15 3.69 -12.45 10.12
C ARG A 15 2.33 -12.49 10.79
N SER A 16 2.15 -11.72 11.85
CA SER A 16 0.87 -11.61 12.52
C SER A 16 -0.18 -10.96 11.63
N ALA A 17 0.17 -9.83 11.02
CA ALA A 17 -0.74 -9.08 10.15
C ALA A 17 -1.22 -9.90 8.93
N LEU A 18 -0.31 -10.64 8.30
CA LEU A 18 -0.62 -11.37 7.05
C LEU A 18 -1.25 -12.75 7.28
N ASN A 19 -0.86 -13.43 8.36
CA ASN A 19 -1.28 -14.82 8.58
C ASN A 19 -2.25 -14.98 9.76
N THR A 20 -2.69 -13.89 10.40
CA THR A 20 -3.52 -13.93 11.61
C THR A 20 -2.95 -14.78 12.75
N ILE A 21 -1.61 -14.95 12.76
CA ILE A 21 -0.90 -15.70 13.80
C ILE A 21 -0.58 -14.75 14.95
N PRO A 22 -0.91 -15.08 16.21
CA PRO A 22 -0.56 -14.24 17.35
C PRO A 22 0.94 -13.91 17.39
N VAL A 23 1.27 -12.67 17.69
CA VAL A 23 2.66 -12.25 17.86
C VAL A 23 3.25 -12.93 19.10
N ASN A 24 4.49 -13.40 19.02
CA ASN A 24 5.23 -13.86 20.20
C ASN A 24 5.52 -12.66 21.11
N SER A 25 4.71 -12.50 22.16
CA SER A 25 4.78 -11.38 23.10
C SER A 25 6.13 -11.26 23.81
N ALA A 26 6.84 -12.37 24.02
CA ALA A 26 8.16 -12.37 24.67
C ALA A 26 9.19 -11.52 23.89
N LEU A 27 9.06 -11.40 22.57
CA LEU A 27 9.93 -10.56 21.75
C LEU A 27 9.77 -9.06 22.04
N PHE A 28 8.66 -8.65 22.66
CA PHE A 28 8.29 -7.26 22.91
C PHE A 28 8.31 -6.88 24.39
N ALA A 29 8.73 -7.79 25.29
CA ALA A 29 8.66 -7.59 26.74
C ALA A 29 9.53 -6.41 27.25
N ASP A 30 10.75 -6.26 26.72
CA ASP A 30 11.72 -5.26 27.18
C ASP A 30 12.28 -4.41 26.03
N VAL A 31 11.39 -4.02 25.11
CA VAL A 31 11.80 -3.26 23.93
C VAL A 31 12.00 -1.78 24.24
N SER A 32 13.20 -1.27 23.97
CA SER A 32 13.52 0.14 24.12
C SER A 32 12.77 1.04 23.15
N LEU A 33 12.61 2.32 23.51
CA LEU A 33 12.07 3.32 22.57
C LEU A 33 12.88 3.37 21.27
N LEU A 34 14.20 3.27 21.34
CA LEU A 34 15.08 3.29 20.17
C LEU A 34 14.81 2.08 19.24
N SER A 35 14.59 0.90 19.79
CA SER A 35 14.24 -0.29 19.00
C SER A 35 12.92 -0.13 18.28
N TRP A 36 11.91 0.47 18.91
CA TRP A 36 10.64 0.81 18.30
C TRP A 36 10.77 1.87 17.20
N GLN A 37 11.60 2.91 17.42
CA GLN A 37 11.87 3.93 16.39
C GLN A 37 12.57 3.34 15.17
N ASN A 38 13.55 2.46 15.39
CA ASN A 38 14.24 1.75 14.30
C ASN A 38 13.29 0.80 13.55
N CYS A 39 12.41 0.09 14.28
CA CYS A 39 11.38 -0.76 13.66
C CYS A 39 10.42 0.07 12.78
N TYR A 40 9.96 1.23 13.27
CA TYR A 40 9.14 2.17 12.50
C TYR A 40 9.86 2.63 11.22
N LYS A 41 11.10 3.10 11.36
CA LYS A 41 11.91 3.57 10.24
C LYS A 41 12.07 2.46 9.18
N LEU A 42 12.43 1.26 9.61
CA LEU A 42 12.58 0.10 8.74
C LEU A 42 11.25 -0.25 8.04
N ALA A 43 10.13 -0.21 8.75
CA ALA A 43 8.81 -0.47 8.17
C ALA A 43 8.43 0.56 7.09
N VAL A 44 8.80 1.83 7.28
CA VAL A 44 8.61 2.89 6.28
C VAL A 44 9.51 2.67 5.06
N GLU A 45 10.81 2.40 5.27
CA GLU A 45 11.79 2.16 4.19
C GLU A 45 11.43 0.95 3.32
N GLN A 46 10.79 -0.06 3.92
CA GLN A 46 10.38 -1.28 3.22
C GLN A 46 8.94 -1.22 2.66
N GLY A 47 8.23 -0.10 2.83
CA GLY A 47 6.86 0.05 2.34
C GLY A 47 5.84 -0.86 3.03
N VAL A 48 6.09 -1.26 4.29
CA VAL A 48 5.25 -2.19 5.04
C VAL A 48 4.72 -1.59 6.36
N MET A 49 4.77 -0.27 6.46
CA MET A 49 4.48 0.46 7.70
C MET A 49 3.04 0.23 8.18
N ALA A 50 2.05 0.22 7.28
CA ALA A 50 0.66 -0.01 7.64
C ALA A 50 0.39 -1.48 8.02
N LEU A 51 1.05 -2.44 7.36
CA LEU A 51 0.99 -3.85 7.77
C LEU A 51 1.62 -4.09 9.15
N ALA A 52 2.76 -3.45 9.42
CA ALA A 52 3.37 -3.55 10.74
C ALA A 52 2.46 -2.95 11.83
N TRP A 53 1.72 -1.88 11.52
CA TRP A 53 0.68 -1.34 12.38
C TRP A 53 -0.40 -2.36 12.74
N ASP A 54 -0.88 -3.13 11.76
CA ASP A 54 -1.87 -4.18 12.00
C ASP A 54 -1.34 -5.23 12.99
N GLY A 55 -0.07 -5.62 12.83
CA GLY A 55 0.60 -6.50 13.77
C GLY A 55 0.69 -5.89 15.18
N ILE A 56 0.96 -4.58 15.30
CA ILE A 56 0.97 -3.88 16.60
C ILE A 56 -0.39 -3.98 17.31
N GLN A 57 -1.50 -3.90 16.55
CA GLN A 57 -2.84 -3.98 17.16
C GLN A 57 -3.14 -5.34 17.78
N THR A 58 -2.40 -6.39 17.40
CA THR A 58 -2.54 -7.73 18.01
C THR A 58 -1.77 -7.88 19.34
N LEU A 59 -0.86 -6.93 19.66
CA LEU A 59 -0.10 -6.94 20.90
C LEU A 59 -0.94 -6.43 22.10
N PRO A 60 -0.73 -6.99 23.31
CA PRO A 60 -1.21 -6.37 24.54
C PRO A 60 -0.76 -4.90 24.64
N THR A 61 -1.61 -4.03 25.15
CA THR A 61 -1.36 -2.57 25.19
C THR A 61 -0.04 -2.22 25.90
N CYS A 62 0.34 -2.99 26.93
CA CYS A 62 1.58 -2.77 27.68
C CYS A 62 2.86 -3.10 26.88
N LEU A 63 2.73 -3.85 25.77
CA LEU A 63 3.84 -4.23 24.89
C LEU A 63 3.87 -3.43 23.57
N GLN A 64 2.91 -2.54 23.37
CA GLN A 64 2.85 -1.67 22.20
C GLN A 64 3.85 -0.50 22.31
N PRO A 65 4.19 0.18 21.19
CA PRO A 65 5.09 1.33 21.24
C PRO A 65 4.57 2.44 22.15
N PRO A 66 5.45 3.29 22.70
CA PRO A 66 5.07 4.44 23.51
C PRO A 66 4.04 5.33 22.79
N LYS A 67 3.13 5.93 23.57
CA LYS A 67 1.95 6.66 23.08
C LYS A 67 2.26 7.67 21.97
N ALA A 68 3.33 8.44 22.10
CA ALA A 68 3.69 9.45 21.09
C ALA A 68 4.07 8.80 19.76
N LEU A 69 4.90 7.75 19.76
CA LEU A 69 5.28 7.02 18.56
C LEU A 69 4.08 6.28 17.95
N LYS A 70 3.24 5.69 18.79
CA LYS A 70 2.01 5.02 18.36
C LYS A 70 1.06 5.99 17.66
N LEU A 71 0.91 7.21 18.15
CA LEU A 71 0.08 8.25 17.52
C LEU A 71 0.65 8.66 16.15
N ASN A 72 1.97 8.89 16.08
CA ASN A 72 2.62 9.20 14.79
C ASN A 72 2.45 8.08 13.76
N TRP A 73 2.54 6.83 14.22
CA TRP A 73 2.32 5.66 13.36
C TRP A 73 0.89 5.61 12.84
N ALA A 74 -0.10 5.80 13.72
CA ALA A 74 -1.51 5.83 13.34
C ALA A 74 -1.83 6.92 12.31
N MET A 75 -1.29 8.14 12.49
CA MET A 75 -1.46 9.24 11.54
C MET A 75 -0.83 8.91 10.16
N ALA A 76 0.32 8.25 10.16
CA ALA A 76 0.96 7.80 8.93
C ALA A 76 0.09 6.75 8.21
N VAL A 77 -0.49 5.79 8.93
CA VAL A 77 -1.44 4.79 8.37
C VAL A 77 -2.66 5.47 7.77
N GLU A 78 -3.25 6.46 8.45
CA GLU A 78 -4.38 7.22 7.90
C GLU A 78 -4.04 7.88 6.55
N ASN A 79 -2.79 8.37 6.39
CA ASN A 79 -2.34 8.92 5.11
C ASN A 79 -2.23 7.85 4.01
N TYR A 80 -1.85 6.61 4.35
CA TYR A 80 -1.88 5.46 3.43
C TYR A 80 -3.30 5.17 2.96
N GLU A 81 -4.26 5.10 3.89
CA GLU A 81 -5.66 4.86 3.56
C GLU A 81 -6.25 5.98 2.69
N LYS A 82 -5.93 7.25 2.99
CA LYS A 82 -6.34 8.40 2.15
C LYS A 82 -5.77 8.29 0.74
N ARG A 83 -4.50 7.89 0.61
CA ARG A 83 -3.84 7.67 -0.68
C ARG A 83 -4.48 6.52 -1.43
N TYR A 84 -4.76 5.40 -0.77
CA TYR A 84 -5.44 4.26 -1.36
C TYR A 84 -6.81 4.64 -1.92
N ARG A 85 -7.64 5.37 -1.16
CA ARG A 85 -8.95 5.86 -1.64
C ARG A 85 -8.81 6.73 -2.89
N ARG A 86 -7.80 7.61 -2.95
CA ARG A 86 -7.53 8.40 -4.15
C ARG A 86 -7.16 7.53 -5.35
N TYR A 87 -6.30 6.52 -5.17
CA TYR A 87 -5.96 5.58 -6.24
C TYR A 87 -7.18 4.83 -6.75
N CYS A 88 -8.03 4.31 -5.87
CA CYS A 88 -9.28 3.64 -6.27
C CYS A 88 -10.17 4.56 -7.10
N HIS A 89 -10.30 5.82 -6.68
CA HIS A 89 -11.08 6.82 -7.41
C HIS A 89 -10.50 7.08 -8.80
N THR A 90 -9.21 7.38 -8.89
CA THR A 90 -8.52 7.62 -10.16
C THR A 90 -8.62 6.42 -11.11
N ILE A 91 -8.46 5.20 -10.60
CA ILE A 91 -8.61 3.98 -11.40
C ILE A 91 -10.04 3.85 -11.95
N ALA A 92 -11.05 4.16 -11.14
CA ALA A 92 -12.45 4.12 -11.57
C ALA A 92 -12.73 5.15 -12.67
N GLU A 93 -12.21 6.39 -12.52
CA GLU A 93 -12.33 7.44 -13.54
C GLU A 93 -11.64 7.06 -14.86
N LEU A 94 -10.38 6.55 -14.77
CA LEU A 94 -9.63 6.07 -15.93
C LEU A 94 -10.37 4.93 -16.63
N SER A 95 -10.87 3.97 -15.86
CA SER A 95 -11.62 2.83 -16.42
C SER A 95 -12.90 3.27 -17.12
N ALA A 96 -13.64 4.22 -16.51
CA ALA A 96 -14.83 4.80 -17.13
C ALA A 96 -14.48 5.54 -18.42
N PHE A 97 -13.43 6.35 -18.43
CA PHE A 97 -12.96 7.07 -19.62
C PHE A 97 -12.60 6.11 -20.74
N TYR A 98 -11.78 5.09 -20.51
CA TYR A 98 -11.41 4.11 -21.53
C TYR A 98 -12.63 3.34 -22.05
N LYS A 99 -13.57 3.00 -21.17
CA LYS A 99 -14.81 2.32 -21.55
C LYS A 99 -15.66 3.12 -22.55
N THR A 100 -15.70 4.45 -22.44
CA THR A 100 -16.41 5.29 -23.42
C THR A 100 -15.80 5.26 -24.81
N HIS A 101 -14.53 4.82 -24.90
CA HIS A 101 -13.80 4.63 -26.17
C HIS A 101 -13.74 3.15 -26.60
N GLY A 102 -14.57 2.28 -26.02
CA GLY A 102 -14.60 0.85 -26.34
C GLY A 102 -13.39 0.04 -25.87
N ILE A 103 -12.60 0.61 -24.94
CA ILE A 103 -11.39 -0.01 -24.37
C ILE A 103 -11.69 -0.52 -22.96
N THR A 104 -11.34 -1.77 -22.71
CA THR A 104 -11.40 -2.38 -21.38
C THR A 104 -10.05 -2.24 -20.67
N THR A 105 -10.08 -1.97 -19.37
CA THR A 105 -8.87 -1.88 -18.55
C THR A 105 -8.82 -3.01 -17.54
N VAL A 106 -7.62 -3.55 -17.30
CA VAL A 106 -7.32 -4.51 -16.23
C VAL A 106 -6.23 -3.95 -15.35
N GLN A 107 -6.49 -3.90 -14.05
CA GLN A 107 -5.48 -3.49 -13.07
C GLN A 107 -4.49 -4.64 -12.85
N LEU A 108 -3.18 -4.42 -13.15
CA LEU A 108 -2.16 -5.48 -13.08
C LEU A 108 -1.53 -5.60 -11.69
N LYS A 109 -1.20 -4.49 -11.06
CA LYS A 109 -0.50 -4.41 -9.76
C LYS A 109 -1.16 -3.33 -8.88
N GLY A 110 -0.45 -2.88 -7.88
CA GLY A 110 -0.91 -1.81 -7.02
C GLY A 110 -2.21 -2.17 -6.31
N VAL A 111 -3.25 -1.40 -6.55
CA VAL A 111 -4.59 -1.60 -5.97
C VAL A 111 -5.18 -2.97 -6.34
N GLY A 112 -4.90 -3.50 -7.54
CA GLY A 112 -5.37 -4.83 -7.94
C GLY A 112 -4.87 -5.95 -7.02
N LEU A 113 -3.59 -5.93 -6.64
CA LEU A 113 -3.02 -6.89 -5.70
C LEU A 113 -3.40 -6.63 -4.25
N SER A 114 -3.82 -5.42 -3.90
CA SER A 114 -4.20 -5.10 -2.52
C SER A 114 -5.38 -5.92 -2.01
N THR A 115 -6.25 -6.39 -2.90
CA THR A 115 -7.42 -7.23 -2.58
C THR A 115 -7.06 -8.57 -1.93
N TYR A 116 -5.81 -9.01 -2.05
CA TYR A 116 -5.29 -10.22 -1.39
C TYR A 116 -4.76 -9.96 0.03
N TYR A 117 -4.72 -8.70 0.47
CA TYR A 117 -4.30 -8.33 1.81
C TYR A 117 -5.48 -8.26 2.77
N PRO A 118 -5.31 -8.59 4.06
CA PRO A 118 -6.38 -8.52 5.05
C PRO A 118 -7.06 -7.15 5.11
N ILE A 119 -6.26 -6.07 5.01
CA ILE A 119 -6.73 -4.70 4.87
C ILE A 119 -6.13 -4.12 3.58
N PRO A 120 -6.90 -4.06 2.49
CA PRO A 120 -6.38 -3.65 1.18
C PRO A 120 -5.69 -2.28 1.17
N SER A 121 -6.18 -1.32 1.94
CA SER A 121 -5.59 0.03 2.06
C SER A 121 -4.23 0.06 2.75
N HIS A 122 -3.82 -1.02 3.41
CA HIS A 122 -2.55 -1.14 4.12
C HIS A 122 -1.41 -1.73 3.27
N ARG A 123 -1.72 -2.21 2.05
CA ARG A 123 -0.69 -2.50 1.07
C ARG A 123 -0.20 -1.21 0.44
N GLU A 124 1.10 -0.93 0.52
CA GLU A 124 1.66 0.23 -0.17
C GLU A 124 1.49 0.11 -1.69
N GLY A 125 0.93 1.15 -2.29
CA GLY A 125 0.83 1.31 -3.74
C GLY A 125 1.61 2.54 -4.17
N GLY A 126 2.44 2.42 -5.21
CA GLY A 126 3.18 3.53 -5.82
C GLY A 126 2.51 4.00 -7.10
N ASP A 127 2.26 3.08 -8.04
CA ASP A 127 1.82 3.39 -9.38
C ASP A 127 0.48 2.74 -9.71
N ILE A 128 -0.20 3.30 -10.72
CA ILE A 128 -1.39 2.73 -11.33
C ILE A 128 -0.95 2.02 -12.61
N ASP A 129 -0.75 0.70 -12.52
CA ASP A 129 -0.41 -0.14 -13.65
C ASP A 129 -1.67 -0.76 -14.22
N ILE A 130 -2.06 -0.35 -15.41
CA ILE A 130 -3.21 -0.90 -16.12
C ILE A 130 -2.78 -1.54 -17.44
N PHE A 131 -3.43 -2.64 -17.77
CA PHE A 131 -3.42 -3.20 -19.10
C PHE A 131 -4.72 -2.81 -19.81
N THR A 132 -4.62 -2.41 -21.07
CA THR A 132 -5.77 -1.98 -21.88
C THR A 132 -5.94 -2.91 -23.08
N TYR A 133 -7.18 -3.27 -23.41
CA TYR A 133 -7.50 -4.03 -24.62
C TYR A 133 -8.88 -3.65 -25.15
N SER A 134 -9.08 -3.81 -26.46
CA SER A 134 -10.41 -3.68 -27.05
C SER A 134 -11.05 -5.06 -27.24
N ALA A 135 -12.36 -5.07 -27.49
CA ALA A 135 -13.13 -6.30 -27.70
C ALA A 135 -12.67 -7.11 -28.92
N ASP A 136 -12.07 -6.45 -29.90
CA ASP A 136 -11.55 -7.08 -31.13
C ASP A 136 -10.10 -7.54 -31.04
N HIS A 137 -9.43 -7.28 -29.92
CA HIS A 137 -8.01 -7.59 -29.66
C HIS A 137 -7.06 -7.13 -30.77
N SER A 138 -7.40 -6.07 -31.50
CA SER A 138 -6.61 -5.58 -32.62
C SER A 138 -5.42 -4.74 -32.15
N ARG A 139 -4.29 -4.78 -32.93
CA ARG A 139 -3.14 -3.87 -32.67
C ARG A 139 -3.49 -2.39 -32.83
N LYS A 140 -4.60 -2.06 -33.51
CA LYS A 140 -5.09 -0.68 -33.62
C LYS A 140 -5.59 -0.16 -32.26
N SER A 141 -6.15 -1.05 -31.42
CA SER A 141 -6.61 -0.69 -30.09
C SER A 141 -5.48 -0.32 -29.12
N ASP A 142 -4.32 -0.97 -29.23
CA ASP A 142 -3.15 -0.63 -28.41
C ASP A 142 -2.63 0.77 -28.75
N ALA A 143 -2.56 1.09 -30.05
CA ALA A 143 -2.16 2.42 -30.52
C ALA A 143 -3.16 3.51 -30.08
N GLU A 144 -4.46 3.22 -30.14
CA GLU A 144 -5.51 4.13 -29.68
C GLU A 144 -5.47 4.32 -28.15
N ALA A 145 -5.29 3.24 -27.38
CA ALA A 145 -5.14 3.32 -25.93
C ALA A 145 -3.93 4.18 -25.52
N ASN A 146 -2.80 4.04 -26.21
CA ASN A 146 -1.61 4.85 -25.98
C ASN A 146 -1.86 6.32 -26.35
N ARG A 147 -2.53 6.59 -27.46
CA ARG A 147 -2.90 7.96 -27.86
C ARG A 147 -3.80 8.63 -26.84
N LEU A 148 -4.77 7.91 -26.30
CA LEU A 148 -5.67 8.39 -25.24
C LEU A 148 -4.91 8.64 -23.91
N ALA A 149 -3.98 7.77 -23.55
CA ALA A 149 -3.11 7.95 -22.38
C ALA A 149 -2.28 9.23 -22.49
N ASP A 150 -1.72 9.53 -23.68
CA ASP A 150 -0.98 10.77 -23.94
C ASP A 150 -1.85 12.03 -23.78
N GLN A 151 -3.11 11.96 -24.17
CA GLN A 151 -4.06 13.08 -24.00
C GLN A 151 -4.33 13.34 -22.51
N ILE A 152 -4.56 12.28 -21.71
CA ILE A 152 -4.77 12.38 -20.26
C ILE A 152 -3.51 12.96 -19.60
N GLY A 153 -2.32 12.43 -19.93
CA GLY A 153 -1.04 12.90 -19.40
C GLY A 153 -0.79 14.39 -19.66
N ARG A 154 -1.12 14.87 -20.86
CA ARG A 154 -1.01 16.29 -21.22
C ARG A 154 -2.01 17.18 -20.50
N ALA A 155 -3.24 16.70 -20.26
CA ALA A 155 -4.23 17.44 -19.49
C ALA A 155 -3.79 17.60 -18.04
N SER A 156 -3.30 16.53 -17.39
CA SER A 156 -2.84 16.57 -16.00
C SER A 156 -1.60 17.45 -15.78
N CYS A 157 -0.75 17.64 -16.81
CA CYS A 157 0.39 18.55 -16.77
C CYS A 157 -0.03 20.03 -16.88
N ARG A 158 -1.15 20.32 -17.52
CA ARG A 158 -1.64 21.73 -17.68
C ARG A 158 -2.33 22.26 -16.42
N GLU A 159 -2.86 21.43 -15.56
CA GLU A 159 -3.51 21.83 -14.30
C GLU A 159 -2.52 22.07 -13.14
N ARG A 160 -1.21 21.87 -13.35
CA ARG A 160 -0.16 22.06 -12.34
C ARG A 160 0.72 23.29 -12.56
N VAL A 161 0.25 24.28 -13.28
CA VAL A 161 0.94 25.58 -13.46
C VAL A 161 0.18 26.67 -12.71
#